data_b15cc89cf789d5856f5366c7046b4f5a
#
_entry.id   b15cc89cf789d5856f5366c7046b4f5a
#
_cell.length_a   1.000
_cell.length_b   1.000
_cell.length_c   1.000
_cell.angle_alpha   90.00
_cell.angle_beta   90.00
_cell.angle_gamma   90.00
#
_symmetry.space_group_name_H-M   'P 1'
#
loop_
_entity.id
_entity.type
_entity.pdbx_description
1 polymer ?
#
loop_
_entity_poly.entity_id
_entity_poly.type
_entity_poly.pdbx_seq_one_letter_code
_entity_poly.pdbx_strand_id
1 'polypeptide(L)'
;MTNLQARRRGRVPTISRESVARAAISLGFEGLTMSTVASSLGVKHSSLYRHVGSRDDLVTLAIGLLAWEANWPEPNEGWRRYVEQLTDVMWEIYESFPGLAPELQRLASTPPSVICIFAAGSEALIDFGFEEQQAVLIMDLVSDLTIDSYMNAYRLRRSALKPLKPESVVNSRFIESPPGPLKIKNLAGLEHLLGLAFSTDGKA
;
A
#
# COMPACT_ATOMS: atom_id res chain seq x y z
N MET A 1 -55.78 30.38 -2.88
CA MET A 1 -55.14 29.47 -1.90
C MET A 1 -53.91 28.85 -2.54
N THR A 2 -52.76 29.50 -2.37
CA THR A 2 -51.52 29.14 -3.05
C THR A 2 -50.61 28.42 -2.05
N ASN A 3 -50.46 27.14 -2.24
CA ASN A 3 -49.69 26.28 -1.35
C ASN A 3 -48.19 26.35 -1.75
N LEU A 4 -47.44 27.18 -1.06
CA LEU A 4 -45.96 27.25 -1.15
C LEU A 4 -45.37 26.08 -0.38
N GLN A 5 -45.15 24.97 -1.08
CA GLN A 5 -44.29 23.87 -0.57
C GLN A 5 -42.87 24.40 -0.43
N ALA A 6 -42.49 24.69 0.80
CA ALA A 6 -41.10 24.98 1.17
C ALA A 6 -40.23 23.76 0.83
N ARG A 7 -39.43 23.89 -0.22
CA ARG A 7 -38.34 22.96 -0.54
C ARG A 7 -37.45 22.84 0.72
N ARG A 8 -37.56 21.73 1.43
CA ARG A 8 -36.56 21.33 2.47
C ARG A 8 -35.18 21.31 1.80
N ARG A 9 -34.39 22.34 2.06
CA ARG A 9 -32.96 22.31 1.77
C ARG A 9 -32.40 21.10 2.52
N GLY A 10 -32.06 20.05 1.78
CA GLY A 10 -31.35 18.91 2.32
C GLY A 10 -30.08 19.42 3.04
N ARG A 11 -29.84 18.92 4.24
CA ARG A 11 -28.61 19.19 5.03
C ARG A 11 -27.41 18.92 4.10
N VAL A 12 -26.63 19.97 3.82
CA VAL A 12 -25.38 19.82 3.05
C VAL A 12 -24.57 18.70 3.73
N PRO A 13 -24.16 17.65 3.02
CA PRO A 13 -23.38 16.58 3.61
C PRO A 13 -22.16 17.19 4.30
N THR A 14 -22.04 16.98 5.60
CA THR A 14 -20.88 17.44 6.36
C THR A 14 -19.73 16.54 5.95
N ILE A 15 -18.73 17.08 5.23
CA ILE A 15 -17.52 16.33 4.90
C ILE A 15 -16.79 15.99 6.18
N SER A 16 -16.24 14.78 6.24
CA SER A 16 -15.41 14.26 7.32
C SER A 16 -14.06 13.83 6.76
N ARG A 17 -13.06 13.63 7.63
CA ARG A 17 -11.77 13.05 7.21
C ARG A 17 -11.97 11.70 6.52
N GLU A 18 -12.85 10.86 7.03
CA GLU A 18 -13.19 9.58 6.42
C GLU A 18 -13.80 9.74 5.02
N SER A 19 -14.79 10.64 4.83
CA SER A 19 -15.38 10.87 3.50
C SER A 19 -14.34 11.40 2.50
N VAL A 20 -13.38 12.21 2.96
CA VAL A 20 -12.26 12.70 2.14
C VAL A 20 -11.33 11.54 1.74
N ALA A 21 -10.97 10.65 2.68
CA ALA A 21 -10.17 9.47 2.40
C ALA A 21 -10.87 8.53 1.40
N ARG A 22 -12.14 8.22 1.61
CA ARG A 22 -12.93 7.37 0.70
C ARG A 22 -13.04 7.95 -0.70
N ALA A 23 -13.23 9.26 -0.82
CA ALA A 23 -13.23 9.93 -2.12
C ALA A 23 -11.86 9.83 -2.81
N ALA A 24 -10.76 9.99 -2.08
CA ALA A 24 -9.42 9.82 -2.63
C ALA A 24 -9.17 8.38 -3.11
N ILE A 25 -9.54 7.39 -2.32
CA ILE A 25 -9.44 5.97 -2.67
C ILE A 25 -10.28 5.64 -3.91
N SER A 26 -11.53 6.12 -3.96
CA SER A 26 -12.44 5.89 -5.08
C SER A 26 -11.96 6.51 -6.40
N LEU A 27 -11.27 7.65 -6.34
CA LEU A 27 -10.66 8.31 -7.51
C LEU A 27 -9.37 7.61 -7.97
N GLY A 28 -8.76 6.79 -7.11
CA GLY A 28 -7.45 6.19 -7.34
C GLY A 28 -6.30 7.17 -7.09
N PHE A 29 -5.10 6.64 -6.99
CA PHE A 29 -3.92 7.43 -6.64
C PHE A 29 -3.24 8.07 -7.86
N GLU A 30 -3.47 7.54 -9.06
CA GLU A 30 -2.91 8.10 -10.30
C GLU A 30 -3.57 9.46 -10.60
N GLY A 31 -2.75 10.53 -10.56
CA GLY A 31 -3.24 11.88 -10.85
C GLY A 31 -4.16 12.48 -9.76
N LEU A 32 -4.19 11.90 -8.57
CA LEU A 32 -4.95 12.41 -7.44
C LEU A 32 -4.53 13.84 -7.08
N THR A 33 -5.51 14.73 -6.98
CA THR A 33 -5.32 16.13 -6.58
C THR A 33 -6.38 16.57 -5.58
N MET A 34 -6.07 17.63 -4.81
CA MET A 34 -7.05 18.26 -3.92
C MET A 34 -8.30 18.71 -4.68
N SER A 35 -8.15 19.20 -5.93
CA SER A 35 -9.26 19.66 -6.76
C SER A 35 -10.17 18.53 -7.22
N THR A 36 -9.60 17.37 -7.62
CA THR A 36 -10.39 16.20 -8.04
C THR A 36 -11.23 15.66 -6.89
N VAL A 37 -10.66 15.61 -5.67
CA VAL A 37 -11.38 15.18 -4.47
C VAL A 37 -12.47 16.18 -4.07
N ALA A 38 -12.19 17.49 -4.11
CA ALA A 38 -13.20 18.50 -3.83
C ALA A 38 -14.39 18.41 -4.79
N SER A 39 -14.10 18.22 -6.09
CA SER A 39 -15.13 18.05 -7.13
C SER A 39 -15.96 16.78 -6.91
N SER A 40 -15.32 15.66 -6.59
CA SER A 40 -16.00 14.40 -6.29
C SER A 40 -16.94 14.50 -5.09
N LEU A 41 -16.55 15.26 -4.07
CA LEU A 41 -17.38 15.51 -2.88
C LEU A 41 -18.43 16.64 -3.07
N GLY A 42 -18.41 17.33 -4.20
CA GLY A 42 -19.32 18.47 -4.46
C GLY A 42 -19.07 19.65 -3.52
N VAL A 43 -17.84 19.87 -3.06
CA VAL A 43 -17.48 20.94 -2.14
C VAL A 43 -16.45 21.89 -2.74
N LYS A 44 -16.32 23.07 -2.13
CA LYS A 44 -15.27 24.02 -2.52
C LYS A 44 -13.90 23.49 -2.11
N HIS A 45 -12.90 23.69 -2.94
CA HIS A 45 -11.52 23.32 -2.68
C HIS A 45 -11.03 23.79 -1.29
N SER A 46 -11.38 25.01 -0.89
CA SER A 46 -11.07 25.56 0.44
C SER A 46 -11.68 24.78 1.61
N SER A 47 -12.74 24.01 1.37
CA SER A 47 -13.37 23.18 2.41
C SER A 47 -12.53 21.97 2.79
N LEU A 48 -11.74 21.44 1.85
CA LEU A 48 -10.84 20.30 2.12
C LEU A 48 -9.71 20.67 3.08
N TYR A 49 -9.19 21.89 3.01
CA TYR A 49 -8.09 22.34 3.88
C TYR A 49 -8.41 22.35 5.37
N ARG A 50 -9.69 22.21 5.74
CA ARG A 50 -10.09 21.99 7.13
C ARG A 50 -9.85 20.55 7.61
N HIS A 51 -9.66 19.61 6.66
CA HIS A 51 -9.51 18.18 6.94
C HIS A 51 -8.11 17.66 6.62
N VAL A 52 -7.48 18.19 5.58
CA VAL A 52 -6.14 17.82 5.12
C VAL A 52 -5.39 19.08 4.68
N GLY A 53 -4.18 19.26 5.17
CA GLY A 53 -3.38 20.47 4.92
C GLY A 53 -2.67 20.48 3.58
N SER A 54 -2.45 19.29 2.98
CA SER A 54 -1.71 19.12 1.75
C SER A 54 -2.21 17.91 0.95
N ARG A 55 -1.68 17.73 -0.27
CA ARG A 55 -1.90 16.51 -1.05
C ARG A 55 -1.28 15.29 -0.36
N ASP A 56 -0.13 15.46 0.26
CA ASP A 56 0.55 14.36 0.96
C ASP A 56 -0.23 13.94 2.21
N ASP A 57 -0.85 14.89 2.93
CA ASP A 57 -1.78 14.56 4.03
C ASP A 57 -3.03 13.83 3.52
N LEU A 58 -3.52 14.19 2.34
CA LEU A 58 -4.64 13.49 1.71
C LEU A 58 -4.27 12.04 1.36
N VAL A 59 -3.09 11.82 0.77
CA VAL A 59 -2.57 10.49 0.46
C VAL A 59 -2.35 9.69 1.74
N THR A 60 -1.71 10.29 2.74
CA THR A 60 -1.48 9.68 4.07
C THR A 60 -2.80 9.27 4.73
N LEU A 61 -3.84 10.11 4.64
CA LEU A 61 -5.16 9.82 5.18
C LEU A 61 -5.82 8.64 4.45
N ALA A 62 -5.72 8.58 3.12
CA ALA A 62 -6.24 7.48 2.32
C ALA A 62 -5.51 6.17 2.62
N ILE A 63 -4.17 6.18 2.70
CA ILE A 63 -3.37 5.03 3.12
C ILE A 63 -3.78 4.55 4.51
N GLY A 64 -4.00 5.48 5.45
CA GLY A 64 -4.46 5.16 6.80
C GLY A 64 -5.76 4.37 6.82
N LEU A 65 -6.72 4.77 5.99
CA LEU A 65 -8.00 4.06 5.88
C LEU A 65 -7.84 2.68 5.24
N LEU A 66 -7.05 2.55 4.17
CA LEU A 66 -6.76 1.26 3.53
C LEU A 66 -6.06 0.31 4.50
N ALA A 67 -5.08 0.80 5.23
CA ALA A 67 -4.35 0.03 6.24
C ALA A 67 -5.27 -0.46 7.37
N TRP A 68 -6.25 0.35 7.78
CA TRP A 68 -7.22 0.00 8.80
C TRP A 68 -8.24 -1.04 8.32
N GLU A 69 -8.67 -0.96 7.06
CA GLU A 69 -9.69 -1.84 6.48
C GLU A 69 -9.11 -3.15 5.91
N ALA A 70 -7.79 -3.27 5.80
CA ALA A 70 -7.14 -4.47 5.28
C ALA A 70 -7.25 -5.64 6.27
N ASN A 71 -7.40 -6.85 5.71
CA ASN A 71 -7.43 -8.08 6.48
C ASN A 71 -6.00 -8.58 6.72
N TRP A 72 -5.33 -8.00 7.70
CA TRP A 72 -3.98 -8.45 8.07
C TRP A 72 -4.03 -9.87 8.64
N PRO A 73 -3.01 -10.71 8.36
CA PRO A 73 -3.00 -12.09 8.83
C PRO A 73 -2.79 -12.19 10.33
N GLU A 74 -3.39 -13.21 10.92
CA GLU A 74 -3.15 -13.59 12.31
C GLU A 74 -1.89 -14.48 12.40
N PRO A 75 -1.02 -14.29 13.40
CA PRO A 75 0.22 -15.04 13.54
C PRO A 75 0.00 -16.42 14.16
N ASN A 76 -0.73 -17.33 13.48
CA ASN A 76 -1.19 -18.61 14.04
C ASN A 76 -0.58 -19.86 13.36
N GLU A 77 0.00 -19.73 12.18
CA GLU A 77 0.51 -20.86 11.39
C GLU A 77 2.06 -20.91 11.29
N GLY A 78 2.75 -20.19 12.18
CA GLY A 78 4.20 -20.06 12.18
C GLY A 78 4.69 -18.87 11.33
N TRP A 79 5.92 -18.42 11.63
CA TRP A 79 6.45 -17.17 11.11
C TRP A 79 6.56 -17.11 9.56
N ARG A 80 6.92 -18.23 8.92
CA ARG A 80 7.04 -18.27 7.44
C ARG A 80 5.70 -18.00 6.78
N ARG A 81 4.68 -18.71 7.25
CA ARG A 81 3.32 -18.53 6.72
C ARG A 81 2.79 -17.14 6.98
N TYR A 82 3.06 -16.60 8.16
CA TYR A 82 2.69 -15.24 8.52
C TYR A 82 3.32 -14.20 7.58
N VAL A 83 4.63 -14.30 7.30
CA VAL A 83 5.34 -13.41 6.37
C VAL A 83 4.83 -13.54 4.94
N GLU A 84 4.55 -14.77 4.47
CA GLU A 84 3.92 -14.99 3.15
C GLU A 84 2.56 -14.29 3.06
N GLN A 85 1.71 -14.46 4.06
CA GLN A 85 0.38 -13.85 4.10
C GLN A 85 0.47 -12.31 4.18
N LEU A 86 1.42 -11.74 4.94
CA LEU A 86 1.68 -10.30 4.93
C LEU A 86 2.02 -9.80 3.53
N THR A 87 2.90 -10.52 2.83
CA THR A 87 3.29 -10.19 1.46
C THR A 87 2.10 -10.24 0.51
N ASP A 88 1.26 -11.28 0.62
CA ASP A 88 0.05 -11.43 -0.20
C ASP A 88 -0.93 -10.26 0.02
N VAL A 89 -1.20 -9.89 1.28
CA VAL A 89 -2.08 -8.74 1.61
C VAL A 89 -1.53 -7.43 1.06
N MET A 90 -0.24 -7.15 1.26
CA MET A 90 0.39 -5.94 0.70
C MET A 90 0.27 -5.91 -0.83
N TRP A 91 0.53 -7.04 -1.49
CA TRP A 91 0.42 -7.15 -2.93
C TRP A 91 -1.00 -6.90 -3.43
N GLU A 92 -2.01 -7.52 -2.79
CA GLU A 92 -3.43 -7.31 -3.11
C GLU A 92 -3.85 -5.85 -2.98
N ILE A 93 -3.37 -5.16 -1.95
CA ILE A 93 -3.62 -3.73 -1.76
C ILE A 93 -3.03 -2.92 -2.92
N TYR A 94 -1.78 -3.18 -3.31
CA TYR A 94 -1.14 -2.48 -4.43
C TYR A 94 -1.84 -2.76 -5.76
N GLU A 95 -2.29 -3.99 -6.00
CA GLU A 95 -3.06 -4.36 -7.20
C GLU A 95 -4.44 -3.71 -7.24
N SER A 96 -5.14 -3.68 -6.10
CA SER A 96 -6.47 -3.10 -5.97
C SER A 96 -6.48 -1.58 -6.13
N PHE A 97 -5.36 -0.92 -5.80
CA PHE A 97 -5.24 0.54 -5.84
C PHE A 97 -4.04 1.00 -6.67
N PRO A 98 -4.14 0.97 -8.03
CA PRO A 98 -3.07 1.41 -8.91
C PRO A 98 -2.59 2.83 -8.59
N GLY A 99 -1.28 3.02 -8.56
CA GLY A 99 -0.66 4.28 -8.17
C GLY A 99 -0.39 4.43 -6.66
N LEU A 100 -0.92 3.53 -5.80
CA LEU A 100 -0.67 3.58 -4.36
C LEU A 100 0.81 3.36 -4.02
N ALA A 101 1.43 2.31 -4.56
CA ALA A 101 2.84 2.00 -4.30
C ALA A 101 3.79 3.13 -4.72
N PRO A 102 3.67 3.74 -5.93
CA PRO A 102 4.42 4.95 -6.28
C PRO A 102 4.21 6.12 -5.31
N GLU A 103 2.98 6.32 -4.84
CA GLU A 103 2.69 7.39 -3.90
C GLU A 103 3.32 7.12 -2.53
N LEU A 104 3.26 5.89 -2.04
CA LEU A 104 3.88 5.49 -0.79
C LEU A 104 5.40 5.73 -0.81
N GLN A 105 6.08 5.36 -1.92
CA GLN A 105 7.51 5.64 -2.10
C GLN A 105 7.84 7.13 -2.25
N ARG A 106 6.88 7.95 -2.73
CA ARG A 106 7.08 9.38 -2.93
C ARG A 106 6.95 10.19 -1.65
N LEU A 107 6.23 9.70 -0.66
CA LEU A 107 6.03 10.42 0.60
C LEU A 107 7.35 10.66 1.32
N ALA A 108 7.52 11.87 1.85
CA ALA A 108 8.74 12.26 2.57
C ALA A 108 8.88 11.54 3.94
N SER A 109 7.79 10.97 4.45
CA SER A 109 7.77 10.22 5.70
C SER A 109 6.79 9.06 5.61
N THR A 110 7.11 7.98 6.30
CA THR A 110 6.24 6.81 6.40
C THR A 110 4.94 7.17 7.13
N PRO A 111 3.77 6.86 6.55
CA PRO A 111 2.50 7.10 7.21
C PRO A 111 2.40 6.39 8.58
N PRO A 112 1.82 7.02 9.60
CA PRO A 112 1.70 6.42 10.93
C PRO A 112 1.01 5.05 10.94
N SER A 113 0.02 4.83 10.06
CA SER A 113 -0.65 3.55 9.91
C SER A 113 0.29 2.44 9.43
N VAL A 114 1.20 2.75 8.52
CA VAL A 114 2.22 1.81 8.05
C VAL A 114 3.18 1.47 9.18
N ILE A 115 3.60 2.46 9.96
CA ILE A 115 4.44 2.26 11.16
C ILE A 115 3.74 1.32 12.15
N CYS A 116 2.43 1.47 12.37
CA CYS A 116 1.67 0.58 13.25
C CYS A 116 1.65 -0.87 12.74
N ILE A 117 1.51 -1.08 11.42
CA ILE A 117 1.56 -2.41 10.81
C ILE A 117 2.94 -3.05 11.01
N PHE A 118 4.00 -2.26 10.80
CA PHE A 118 5.38 -2.71 11.04
C PHE A 118 5.60 -3.12 12.49
N ALA A 119 5.14 -2.31 13.43
CA ALA A 119 5.25 -2.62 14.86
C ALA A 119 4.52 -3.92 15.20
N ALA A 120 3.27 -4.06 14.76
CA ALA A 120 2.49 -5.29 15.00
C ALA A 120 3.13 -6.52 14.36
N GLY A 121 3.67 -6.40 13.13
CA GLY A 121 4.39 -7.48 12.46
C GLY A 121 5.68 -7.86 13.19
N SER A 122 6.42 -6.87 13.69
CA SER A 122 7.63 -7.10 14.48
C SER A 122 7.30 -7.79 15.81
N GLU A 123 6.25 -7.35 16.51
CA GLU A 123 5.79 -8.00 17.74
C GLU A 123 5.41 -9.47 17.49
N ALA A 124 4.68 -9.76 16.42
CA ALA A 124 4.34 -11.13 16.04
C ALA A 124 5.59 -12.00 15.76
N LEU A 125 6.61 -11.43 15.12
CA LEU A 125 7.87 -12.14 14.88
C LEU A 125 8.63 -12.39 16.18
N ILE A 126 8.61 -11.47 17.13
CA ILE A 126 9.20 -11.65 18.47
C ILE A 126 8.47 -12.79 19.19
N ASP A 127 7.15 -12.86 19.11
CA ASP A 127 6.35 -13.95 19.69
C ASP A 127 6.68 -15.32 19.05
N PHE A 128 7.14 -15.35 17.80
CA PHE A 128 7.69 -16.55 17.16
C PHE A 128 9.13 -16.89 17.59
N GLY A 129 9.78 -16.06 18.42
CA GLY A 129 11.09 -16.32 18.99
C GLY A 129 12.25 -15.57 18.32
N PHE A 130 11.98 -14.60 17.43
CA PHE A 130 13.04 -13.72 16.89
C PHE A 130 13.43 -12.65 17.92
N GLU A 131 14.69 -12.24 17.90
CA GLU A 131 15.12 -11.07 18.65
C GLU A 131 14.56 -9.78 18.00
N GLU A 132 14.37 -8.71 18.79
CA GLU A 132 13.77 -7.45 18.35
C GLU A 132 14.44 -6.90 17.08
N GLN A 133 15.77 -6.86 17.04
CA GLN A 133 16.50 -6.37 15.86
C GLN A 133 16.26 -7.22 14.61
N GLN A 134 16.13 -8.53 14.79
CA GLN A 134 15.85 -9.47 13.70
C GLN A 134 14.43 -9.29 13.18
N ALA A 135 13.46 -9.15 14.07
CA ALA A 135 12.07 -8.93 13.73
C ALA A 135 11.87 -7.64 12.91
N VAL A 136 12.49 -6.54 13.34
CA VAL A 136 12.47 -5.26 12.63
C VAL A 136 13.11 -5.40 11.24
N LEU A 137 14.29 -6.04 11.16
CA LEU A 137 14.97 -6.24 9.87
C LEU A 137 14.14 -7.11 8.90
N ILE A 138 13.47 -8.15 9.40
CA ILE A 138 12.59 -8.99 8.57
C ILE A 138 11.44 -8.16 8.03
N MET A 139 10.79 -7.35 8.86
CA MET A 139 9.68 -6.50 8.43
C MET A 139 10.14 -5.47 7.38
N ASP A 140 11.30 -4.82 7.56
CA ASP A 140 11.88 -3.92 6.58
C ASP A 140 12.12 -4.63 5.24
N LEU A 141 12.84 -5.75 5.25
CA LEU A 141 13.16 -6.50 4.04
C LEU A 141 11.90 -7.00 3.30
N VAL A 142 10.92 -7.51 4.03
CA VAL A 142 9.66 -8.00 3.45
C VAL A 142 8.91 -6.87 2.78
N SER A 143 8.82 -5.71 3.41
CA SER A 143 8.11 -4.56 2.87
C SER A 143 8.81 -3.96 1.67
N ASP A 144 10.11 -3.76 1.75
CA ASP A 144 10.93 -3.21 0.66
C ASP A 144 10.91 -4.15 -0.56
N LEU A 145 11.12 -5.46 -0.36
CA LEU A 145 11.08 -6.43 -1.44
C LEU A 145 9.69 -6.53 -2.08
N THR A 146 8.63 -6.41 -1.30
CA THR A 146 7.25 -6.48 -1.81
C THR A 146 6.94 -5.26 -2.67
N ILE A 147 7.21 -4.05 -2.16
CA ILE A 147 6.92 -2.82 -2.91
C ILE A 147 7.79 -2.70 -4.16
N ASP A 148 9.08 -3.04 -4.09
CA ASP A 148 9.99 -2.99 -5.23
C ASP A 148 9.62 -4.00 -6.31
N SER A 149 9.22 -5.21 -5.91
CA SER A 149 8.75 -6.24 -6.84
C SER A 149 7.46 -5.82 -7.53
N TYR A 150 6.51 -5.26 -6.77
CA TYR A 150 5.29 -4.70 -7.35
C TYR A 150 5.61 -3.54 -8.31
N MET A 151 6.48 -2.61 -7.92
CA MET A 151 6.88 -1.47 -8.76
C MET A 151 7.54 -1.92 -10.07
N ASN A 152 8.35 -2.97 -10.04
CA ASN A 152 8.94 -3.54 -11.24
C ASN A 152 7.87 -4.15 -12.16
N ALA A 153 6.93 -4.93 -11.61
CA ALA A 153 5.79 -5.48 -12.35
C ALA A 153 4.91 -4.36 -12.94
N TYR A 154 4.62 -3.32 -12.15
CA TYR A 154 3.84 -2.16 -12.57
C TYR A 154 4.51 -1.39 -13.73
N ARG A 155 5.84 -1.16 -13.65
CA ARG A 155 6.60 -0.51 -14.74
C ARG A 155 6.58 -1.34 -16.02
N LEU A 156 6.76 -2.65 -15.91
CA LEU A 156 6.72 -3.57 -17.05
C LEU A 156 5.34 -3.55 -17.73
N ARG A 157 4.25 -3.63 -16.96
CA ARG A 157 2.87 -3.53 -17.48
C ARG A 157 2.64 -2.21 -18.24
N ARG A 158 3.07 -1.08 -17.68
CA ARG A 158 2.94 0.24 -18.34
C ARG A 158 3.80 0.36 -19.60
N SER A 159 4.96 -0.28 -19.63
CA SER A 159 5.83 -0.30 -20.82
C SER A 159 5.24 -1.17 -21.93
N ALA A 160 4.63 -2.29 -21.59
CA ALA A 160 3.95 -3.18 -22.56
C ALA A 160 2.71 -2.53 -23.19
N LEU A 161 2.06 -1.58 -22.50
CA LEU A 161 0.91 -0.84 -23.03
C LEU A 161 1.30 0.33 -23.96
N LYS A 162 2.59 0.73 -24.00
CA LYS A 162 3.06 1.70 -24.98
C LYS A 162 3.30 0.99 -26.31
N PRO A 163 2.77 1.50 -27.44
CA PRO A 163 3.10 0.93 -28.73
C PRO A 163 4.62 1.00 -28.93
N LEU A 164 5.23 -0.17 -29.03
CA LEU A 164 6.66 -0.29 -29.34
C LEU A 164 6.86 0.29 -30.75
N LYS A 165 7.81 1.21 -30.90
CA LYS A 165 8.25 1.60 -32.23
C LYS A 165 8.81 0.34 -32.91
N PRO A 166 8.53 0.13 -34.21
CA PRO A 166 8.90 -1.12 -34.92
C PRO A 166 10.40 -1.47 -34.84
N GLU A 167 11.24 -0.53 -34.49
CA GLU A 167 12.70 -0.68 -34.45
C GLU A 167 13.25 -1.26 -33.15
N SER A 168 12.40 -1.49 -32.12
CA SER A 168 12.81 -1.99 -30.79
C SER A 168 12.34 -3.41 -30.49
N VAL A 169 11.96 -4.18 -31.50
CA VAL A 169 11.54 -5.59 -31.32
C VAL A 169 12.76 -6.49 -31.21
N VAL A 170 13.44 -6.42 -30.08
CA VAL A 170 14.32 -7.51 -29.67
C VAL A 170 13.63 -8.29 -28.57
N ASN A 171 13.11 -9.47 -28.95
CA ASN A 171 12.58 -10.53 -28.09
C ASN A 171 11.40 -10.22 -27.15
N SER A 172 10.21 -10.07 -27.72
CA SER A 172 8.92 -10.13 -27.00
C SER A 172 8.56 -11.52 -26.42
N ARG A 173 9.47 -12.51 -26.45
CA ARG A 173 9.23 -13.87 -25.96
C ARG A 173 9.30 -14.04 -24.44
N PHE A 174 9.65 -12.98 -23.69
CA PHE A 174 9.75 -13.04 -22.24
C PHE A 174 8.57 -12.41 -21.48
N ILE A 175 7.51 -11.95 -22.15
CA ILE A 175 6.37 -11.29 -21.50
C ILE A 175 5.09 -12.11 -21.72
N GLU A 176 5.12 -13.38 -21.38
CA GLU A 176 3.88 -14.21 -21.44
C GLU A 176 3.06 -14.24 -20.15
N SER A 177 3.59 -13.73 -19.05
CA SER A 177 2.81 -13.49 -17.81
C SER A 177 3.48 -12.41 -17.00
N PRO A 178 2.74 -11.42 -16.45
CA PRO A 178 3.31 -10.55 -15.43
C PRO A 178 3.79 -11.46 -14.29
N PRO A 179 4.97 -11.18 -13.70
CA PRO A 179 5.36 -11.88 -12.49
C PRO A 179 4.22 -11.67 -11.48
N GLY A 180 3.58 -12.76 -11.08
CA GLY A 180 2.68 -12.77 -9.94
C GLY A 180 3.43 -12.30 -8.67
N PRO A 181 2.74 -12.18 -7.52
CA PRO A 181 3.40 -11.90 -6.27
C PRO A 181 4.62 -12.80 -6.20
N LEU A 182 5.76 -12.22 -5.84
CA LEU A 182 6.93 -13.03 -5.52
C LEU A 182 6.46 -14.00 -4.43
N LYS A 183 5.95 -15.15 -4.90
CA LYS A 183 5.92 -16.27 -3.98
C LYS A 183 7.37 -16.39 -3.62
N ILE A 184 7.71 -16.04 -2.39
CA ILE A 184 9.08 -16.12 -1.88
C ILE A 184 9.46 -17.60 -1.93
N LYS A 185 9.55 -18.17 -3.14
CA LYS A 185 10.10 -19.49 -3.42
C LYS A 185 11.59 -19.48 -3.15
N ASN A 186 12.20 -18.33 -2.98
CA ASN A 186 13.55 -18.10 -2.53
C ASN A 186 13.61 -17.58 -1.09
N LEU A 187 12.72 -18.06 -0.22
CA LEU A 187 13.01 -18.05 1.22
C LEU A 187 14.40 -18.63 1.50
N ALA A 188 14.90 -19.57 0.67
CA ALA A 188 16.28 -20.06 0.75
C ALA A 188 17.32 -18.93 0.59
N GLY A 189 17.05 -17.89 -0.19
CA GLY A 189 17.91 -16.70 -0.27
C GLY A 189 17.80 -15.84 0.98
N LEU A 190 16.59 -15.67 1.50
CA LEU A 190 16.37 -14.98 2.77
C LEU A 190 16.89 -15.81 3.94
N GLU A 191 16.69 -17.12 3.94
CA GLU A 191 17.29 -18.07 4.91
C GLU A 191 18.81 -18.06 4.85
N HIS A 192 19.40 -17.93 3.67
CA HIS A 192 20.86 -17.82 3.52
C HIS A 192 21.36 -16.47 4.04
N LEU A 193 20.69 -15.37 3.75
CA LEU A 193 21.01 -14.04 4.28
C LEU A 193 20.78 -13.98 5.80
N LEU A 194 19.69 -14.57 6.28
CA LEU A 194 19.38 -14.68 7.70
C LEU A 194 20.31 -15.71 8.38
N GLY A 195 20.64 -16.80 7.72
CA GLY A 195 21.57 -17.81 8.23
C GLY A 195 23.01 -17.29 8.40
N LEU A 196 23.45 -16.34 7.56
CA LEU A 196 24.69 -15.60 7.77
C LEU A 196 24.60 -14.64 8.97
N ALA A 197 23.40 -14.14 9.29
CA ALA A 197 23.14 -13.31 10.47
C ALA A 197 22.93 -14.13 11.75
N PHE A 198 22.60 -15.44 11.63
CA PHE A 198 22.21 -16.33 12.74
C PHE A 198 23.18 -17.49 12.98
N SER A 199 24.34 -17.48 12.35
CA SER A 199 25.44 -18.37 12.76
C SER A 199 25.97 -17.89 14.12
N THR A 200 25.16 -18.04 15.16
CA THR A 200 25.65 -17.97 16.52
C THR A 200 26.33 -19.29 16.83
N ASP A 201 27.63 -19.24 17.01
CA ASP A 201 28.40 -20.24 17.70
C ASP A 201 27.74 -20.65 19.01
N GLY A 202 26.98 -21.73 18.96
CA GLY A 202 26.63 -22.49 20.13
C GLY A 202 27.86 -23.28 20.56
N LYS A 203 28.78 -22.65 21.29
CA LYS A 203 29.79 -23.33 22.10
C LYS A 203 29.58 -22.93 23.56
N ALA A 204 29.02 -23.83 24.32
CA ALA A 204 29.51 -24.43 25.56
C ALA A 204 28.37 -25.18 26.22
#